data_cbcf2a124aa41f582ac81dd0f0a512a0
#
_entry.id   cbcf2a124aa41f582ac81dd0f0a512a0
#
_cell.length_a   1.000
_cell.length_b   1.000
_cell.length_c   1.000
_cell.angle_alpha   90.00
_cell.angle_beta   90.00
_cell.angle_gamma   90.00
#
_symmetry.space_group_name_H-M   'P 1'
#
loop_
_entity.id
_entity.type
_entity.pdbx_description
1 polymer ?
#
loop_
_entity_poly.entity_id
_entity_poly.type
_entity_poly.pdbx_seq_one_letter_code
_entity_poly.pdbx_strand_id
1 'polypeptide(L)'
;MPFVKVVKDKAYFKRYQVKFRRRREGRTDYYARKRLVIQDKNKYNTPKYRMIVRSSNTDICCQIAYARLEGDIVICAAYSHELPRYKLGRKPCWTHLISEG
;
A
#
# COMPACT_ATOMS: atom_id res chain seq x y z
N MET A 1 -18.35 29.91 27.10
CA MET A 1 -18.18 28.86 26.13
C MET A 1 -17.94 29.48 24.75
N PRO A 2 -16.79 29.19 24.14
CA PRO A 2 -16.53 29.79 22.86
C PRO A 2 -17.54 29.30 21.84
N PHE A 3 -18.06 30.24 21.11
CA PHE A 3 -19.08 29.94 20.10
C PHE A 3 -18.38 29.76 18.75
N VAL A 4 -18.34 28.53 18.26
CA VAL A 4 -17.69 28.23 17.00
C VAL A 4 -18.68 28.48 15.87
N LYS A 5 -18.36 29.41 14.98
CA LYS A 5 -19.19 29.70 13.83
C LYS A 5 -19.21 28.50 12.89
N VAL A 6 -20.39 28.07 12.49
CA VAL A 6 -20.54 26.98 11.52
C VAL A 6 -20.17 27.53 10.14
N VAL A 7 -19.12 26.97 9.56
CA VAL A 7 -18.61 27.39 8.24
C VAL A 7 -19.19 26.56 7.11
N LYS A 8 -19.97 25.53 7.44
CA LYS A 8 -20.54 24.63 6.43
C LYS A 8 -21.80 25.25 5.84
N ASP A 9 -21.61 26.19 4.94
CA ASP A 9 -22.71 26.84 4.23
C ASP A 9 -22.79 26.28 2.80
N LYS A 10 -23.65 26.90 1.99
CA LYS A 10 -23.86 26.48 0.60
C LYS A 10 -22.57 26.54 -0.22
N ALA A 11 -21.76 27.57 -0.01
CA ALA A 11 -20.50 27.73 -0.71
C ALA A 11 -19.50 26.63 -0.31
N TYR A 12 -19.50 26.26 0.96
CA TYR A 12 -18.64 25.19 1.45
C TYR A 12 -18.97 23.88 0.73
N PHE A 13 -20.25 23.53 0.64
CA PHE A 13 -20.65 22.28 -0.01
C PHE A 13 -20.39 22.28 -1.50
N LYS A 14 -20.51 23.44 -2.16
CA LYS A 14 -20.20 23.56 -3.57
C LYS A 14 -18.72 23.35 -3.87
N ARG A 15 -17.86 23.78 -2.98
CA ARG A 15 -16.41 23.68 -3.14
C ARG A 15 -15.83 22.42 -2.51
N TYR A 16 -16.66 21.66 -1.82
CA TYR A 16 -16.18 20.48 -1.12
C TYR A 16 -15.71 19.42 -2.10
N GLN A 17 -14.46 19.02 -1.98
CA GLN A 17 -13.88 17.95 -2.78
C GLN A 17 -13.61 16.77 -1.88
N VAL A 18 -14.25 15.63 -2.19
CA VAL A 18 -14.14 14.42 -1.42
C VAL A 18 -12.75 13.80 -1.66
N LYS A 19 -12.11 13.40 -0.60
CA LYS A 19 -10.84 12.69 -0.70
C LYS A 19 -11.05 11.33 -1.34
N PHE A 20 -9.96 10.74 -1.84
CA PHE A 20 -10.04 9.39 -2.42
C PHE A 20 -10.59 8.41 -1.39
N ARG A 21 -11.27 7.38 -1.89
CA ARG A 21 -11.96 6.42 -1.03
C ARG A 21 -11.04 5.82 0.03
N ARG A 22 -9.87 5.36 -0.36
CA ARG A 22 -8.95 4.72 0.58
C ARG A 22 -8.36 5.72 1.58
N ARG A 23 -8.28 7.00 1.20
CA ARG A 23 -7.88 8.04 2.15
C ARG A 23 -8.98 8.28 3.17
N ARG A 24 -10.23 8.32 2.72
CA ARG A 24 -11.38 8.50 3.62
C ARG A 24 -11.50 7.34 4.61
N GLU A 25 -11.19 6.14 4.15
CA GLU A 25 -11.24 4.95 5.01
C GLU A 25 -10.02 4.84 5.93
N GLY A 26 -9.03 5.68 5.75
CA GLY A 26 -7.81 5.65 6.55
C GLY A 26 -6.91 4.47 6.25
N ARG A 27 -7.03 3.87 5.08
CA ARG A 27 -6.26 2.68 4.71
C ARG A 27 -5.00 2.98 3.93
N THR A 28 -4.93 4.14 3.27
CA THR A 28 -3.80 4.47 2.43
C THR A 28 -3.29 5.85 2.78
N ASP A 29 -2.01 5.94 3.10
CA ASP A 29 -1.32 7.22 3.24
C ASP A 29 -0.84 7.63 1.85
N TYR A 30 -1.61 8.49 1.21
CA TYR A 30 -1.27 8.93 -0.15
C TYR A 30 -0.04 9.81 -0.21
N TYR A 31 0.33 10.43 0.89
CA TYR A 31 1.58 11.19 0.95
C TYR A 31 2.79 10.27 0.76
N ALA A 32 2.80 9.16 1.47
CA ALA A 32 3.86 8.16 1.32
C ALA A 32 3.74 7.42 -0.01
N ARG A 33 2.51 7.08 -0.42
CA ARG A 33 2.29 6.37 -1.67
C ARG A 33 2.78 7.17 -2.88
N LYS A 34 2.56 8.48 -2.87
CA LYS A 34 3.03 9.33 -3.96
C LYS A 34 4.54 9.18 -4.16
N ARG A 35 5.28 9.17 -3.05
CA ARG A 35 6.74 9.05 -3.12
C ARG A 35 7.20 7.67 -3.55
N LEU A 36 6.39 6.66 -3.28
CA LEU A 36 6.73 5.29 -3.63
C LEU A 36 6.41 4.94 -5.08
N VAL A 37 5.39 5.55 -5.66
CA VAL A 37 4.91 5.10 -6.97
C VAL A 37 5.27 6.03 -8.12
N ILE A 38 5.55 7.31 -7.87
CA ILE A 38 5.83 8.26 -8.93
C ILE A 38 7.29 8.16 -9.34
N GLN A 39 7.50 7.92 -10.64
CA GLN A 39 8.81 7.84 -11.23
C GLN A 39 9.26 9.22 -11.70
N ASP A 40 10.56 9.42 -11.78
CA ASP A 40 11.11 10.66 -12.33
C ASP A 40 10.68 10.83 -13.78
N LYS A 41 10.37 12.06 -14.17
CA LYS A 41 9.91 12.35 -15.53
C LYS A 41 10.95 12.03 -16.58
N ASN A 42 12.22 12.20 -16.24
CA ASN A 42 13.31 11.95 -17.19
C ASN A 42 13.54 10.47 -17.46
N LYS A 43 12.87 9.60 -16.70
CA LYS A 43 12.92 8.16 -16.94
C LYS A 43 11.73 7.67 -17.79
N TYR A 44 10.86 8.59 -18.16
CA TYR A 44 9.74 8.36 -19.06
C TYR A 44 8.87 7.20 -18.54
N ASN A 45 8.62 6.19 -19.37
CA ASN A 45 7.73 5.08 -19.03
C ASN A 45 8.40 3.96 -18.24
N THR A 46 9.61 4.17 -17.76
CA THR A 46 10.28 3.15 -16.95
C THR A 46 9.48 2.88 -15.69
N PRO A 47 9.08 1.62 -15.45
CA PRO A 47 8.31 1.32 -14.25
C PRO A 47 9.16 1.50 -13.00
N LYS A 48 8.54 2.01 -11.95
CA LYS A 48 9.18 2.10 -10.65
C LYS A 48 8.61 0.99 -9.78
N TYR A 49 9.40 -0.05 -9.58
CA TYR A 49 8.97 -1.19 -8.80
C TYR A 49 9.00 -0.88 -7.32
N ARG A 50 8.07 -1.44 -6.60
CA ARG A 50 8.04 -1.36 -5.15
C ARG A 50 7.74 -2.71 -4.56
N MET A 51 8.26 -2.96 -3.38
CA MET A 51 7.99 -4.19 -2.67
C MET A 51 6.88 -3.96 -1.67
N ILE A 52 5.86 -4.79 -1.76
CA ILE A 52 4.70 -4.71 -0.86
C ILE A 52 4.79 -5.88 0.10
N VAL A 53 4.82 -5.59 1.39
CA VAL A 53 4.88 -6.62 2.42
C VAL A 53 3.60 -6.55 3.24
N ARG A 54 2.93 -7.68 3.36
CA ARG A 54 1.74 -7.81 4.19
C ARG A 54 1.94 -9.00 5.12
N SER A 55 1.72 -8.79 6.39
CA SER A 55 1.87 -9.86 7.37
C SER A 55 0.57 -10.08 8.10
N SER A 56 0.30 -11.34 8.41
CA SER A 56 -0.81 -11.75 9.25
C SER A 56 -0.30 -12.67 10.34
N ASN A 57 -1.20 -13.17 11.19
CA ASN A 57 -0.78 -14.06 12.27
C ASN A 57 -0.23 -15.38 11.75
N THR A 58 -0.60 -15.79 10.54
CA THR A 58 -0.24 -17.11 10.01
C THR A 58 0.59 -17.05 8.73
N ASP A 59 0.73 -15.88 8.13
CA ASP A 59 1.33 -15.81 6.81
C ASP A 59 1.99 -14.46 6.57
N ILE A 60 2.94 -14.44 5.65
CA ILE A 60 3.54 -13.22 5.14
C ILE A 60 3.46 -13.27 3.63
N CYS A 61 3.02 -12.17 3.04
CA CYS A 61 2.94 -12.03 1.59
C CYS A 61 3.86 -10.91 1.15
N CYS A 62 4.71 -11.19 0.18
CA CYS A 62 5.58 -10.19 -0.45
C CYS A 62 5.25 -10.12 -1.92
N GLN A 63 5.09 -8.92 -2.44
CA GLN A 63 4.77 -8.69 -3.84
C GLN A 63 5.66 -7.60 -4.39
N ILE A 64 5.95 -7.69 -5.68
CA ILE A 64 6.64 -6.61 -6.40
C ILE A 64 5.66 -6.08 -7.43
N ALA A 65 5.41 -4.78 -7.37
CA ALA A 65 4.41 -4.15 -8.21
C ALA A 65 4.90 -2.80 -8.73
N TYR A 66 4.22 -2.31 -9.74
CA TYR A 66 4.40 -0.95 -10.22
C TYR A 66 3.05 -0.34 -10.54
N ALA A 67 2.99 0.99 -10.53
CA ALA A 67 1.73 1.70 -10.71
C ALA A 67 1.44 1.96 -12.18
N ARG A 68 0.16 1.86 -12.55
CA ARG A 68 -0.36 2.24 -13.86
C ARG A 68 -1.68 2.99 -13.67
N LEU A 69 -2.15 3.64 -14.70
CA LEU A 69 -3.41 4.39 -14.63
C LEU A 69 -4.60 3.48 -14.35
N GLU A 70 -4.55 2.27 -14.87
CA GLU A 70 -5.61 1.27 -14.68
C GLU A 70 -5.58 0.68 -13.26
N GLY A 71 -4.48 0.85 -12.56
CA GLY A 71 -4.25 0.29 -11.24
C GLY A 71 -2.88 -0.35 -11.15
N ASP A 72 -2.47 -0.71 -9.95
CA ASP A 72 -1.17 -1.32 -9.74
C ASP A 72 -1.11 -2.69 -10.39
N ILE A 73 0.03 -2.99 -11.03
CA ILE A 73 0.26 -4.29 -11.66
C ILE A 73 1.29 -5.05 -10.83
N VAL A 74 0.90 -6.22 -10.34
CA VAL A 74 1.78 -7.09 -9.55
C VAL A 74 2.48 -8.04 -10.51
N ILE A 75 3.81 -7.95 -10.60
CA ILE A 75 4.58 -8.77 -11.52
C ILE A 75 5.00 -10.09 -10.90
N CYS A 76 5.17 -10.14 -9.59
CA CYS A 76 5.46 -11.39 -8.91
C CYS A 76 5.03 -11.29 -7.46
N ALA A 77 4.77 -12.45 -6.86
CA ALA A 77 4.33 -12.53 -5.48
C ALA A 77 4.90 -13.79 -4.86
N ALA A 78 5.18 -13.73 -3.57
CA ALA A 78 5.65 -14.86 -2.80
C ALA A 78 4.93 -14.88 -1.47
N TYR A 79 4.57 -16.07 -1.03
CA TYR A 79 3.81 -16.24 0.21
C TYR A 79 4.58 -17.19 1.13
N SER A 80 4.48 -16.96 2.42
CA SER A 80 5.19 -17.80 3.38
C SER A 80 4.66 -19.23 3.40
N HIS A 81 3.40 -19.44 3.02
CA HIS A 81 2.85 -20.79 2.95
C HIS A 81 3.47 -21.63 1.82
N GLU A 82 4.24 -21.00 0.93
CA GLU A 82 4.98 -21.69 -0.11
C GLU A 82 6.31 -22.27 0.40
N LEU A 83 6.77 -21.82 1.57
CA LEU A 83 8.05 -22.22 2.09
C LEU A 83 8.20 -23.74 2.32
N PRO A 84 7.15 -24.48 2.72
CA PRO A 84 7.27 -25.94 2.81
C PRO A 84 7.70 -26.60 1.52
N ARG A 85 7.38 -26.03 0.36
CA ARG A 85 7.86 -26.53 -0.93
C ARG A 85 9.37 -26.51 -1.01
N TYR A 86 9.98 -25.55 -0.32
CA TYR A 86 11.43 -25.36 -0.34
C TYR A 86 12.09 -25.99 0.87
N LYS A 87 11.38 -26.87 1.57
CA LYS A 87 11.90 -27.64 2.70
C LYS A 87 12.34 -26.79 3.88
N LEU A 88 11.65 -25.66 4.11
CA LEU A 88 12.00 -24.75 5.20
C LEU A 88 11.28 -25.02 6.52
N GLY A 89 10.59 -26.16 6.63
CA GLY A 89 9.99 -26.59 7.87
C GLY A 89 8.58 -26.07 8.08
N ARG A 90 7.96 -26.50 9.21
CA ARG A 90 6.56 -26.22 9.52
C ARG A 90 6.36 -25.16 10.60
N LYS A 91 7.40 -24.47 11.01
CA LYS A 91 7.26 -23.39 11.97
C LYS A 91 6.49 -22.24 11.32
N PRO A 92 5.87 -21.36 12.14
CA PRO A 92 5.30 -20.16 11.54
C PRO A 92 6.31 -19.52 10.61
N CYS A 93 5.95 -19.36 9.35
CA CYS A 93 6.92 -19.01 8.32
C CYS A 93 7.60 -17.68 8.59
N TRP A 94 6.84 -16.72 9.13
CA TRP A 94 7.41 -15.42 9.43
C TRP A 94 8.52 -15.51 10.51
N THR A 95 8.32 -16.37 11.51
CA THR A 95 9.35 -16.58 12.55
C THR A 95 10.59 -17.20 11.97
N HIS A 96 10.41 -18.15 11.06
CA HIS A 96 11.52 -18.80 10.39
C HIS A 96 12.30 -17.81 9.52
N LEU A 97 11.61 -16.96 8.78
CA LEU A 97 12.24 -15.95 7.95
C LEU A 97 13.02 -14.95 8.80
N ILE A 98 12.47 -14.56 9.93
CA ILE A 98 13.15 -13.62 10.82
C ILE A 98 14.41 -14.25 11.41
N SER A 99 14.35 -15.52 11.80
CA SER A 99 15.50 -16.20 12.38
C SER A 99 16.61 -16.45 11.37
N GLU A 100 16.27 -16.59 10.12
CA GLU A 100 17.26 -16.78 9.05
C GLU A 100 17.74 -15.47 8.45
N GLY A 101 16.93 -14.44 8.57
CA GLY A 101 17.28 -13.14 8.08
C GLY A 101 18.29 -12.46 8.95
#